data_fac8d73b2cb88afd02ce39544a098258
#
_entry.id   fac8d73b2cb88afd02ce39544a098258
#
_cell.length_a   1.000
_cell.length_b   1.000
_cell.length_c   1.000
_cell.angle_alpha   90.00
_cell.angle_beta   90.00
_cell.angle_gamma   90.00
#
_symmetry.space_group_name_H-M   'P 1'
#
loop_
_entity.id
_entity.type
_entity.pdbx_description
1 polymer ?
#
loop_
_entity_poly.entity_id
_entity_poly.type
_entity_poly.pdbx_seq_one_letter_code
_entity_poly.pdbx_strand_id
1 'polypeptide(L)'
;MREKLLGKFLDRYILPSRTMNFKDEQRFNTFVDKQATKNDKKHKQPESLNVKSNLEKEELDGMQVFRFNFRHSTAKKILYIHGGYNILQPSVFHWRFMDKLALSMLHEIVMPIYPKTPTYHVADTYKA
;
A
#
# COMPACT_ATOMS: atom_id res chain seq x y z
N MET A 1 -0.69 31.15 0.42
CA MET A 1 0.57 31.06 1.20
C MET A 1 0.80 29.66 1.77
N ARG A 2 -0.18 28.98 2.36
CA ARG A 2 -0.08 27.63 2.93
C ARG A 2 0.31 26.54 1.91
N GLU A 3 -0.26 26.57 0.72
CA GLU A 3 0.02 25.56 -0.33
C GLU A 3 1.45 25.62 -0.85
N LYS A 4 2.03 26.83 -0.99
CA LYS A 4 3.45 26.98 -1.39
C LYS A 4 4.43 26.50 -0.31
N LEU A 5 4.06 26.60 0.97
CA LEU A 5 4.88 26.10 2.08
C LEU A 5 4.82 24.57 2.15
N LEU A 6 3.62 24.01 1.96
CA LEU A 6 3.42 22.56 1.94
C LEU A 6 4.15 21.91 0.75
N GLY A 7 4.10 22.54 -0.43
CA GLY A 7 4.84 22.10 -1.61
C GLY A 7 6.35 22.11 -1.36
N LYS A 8 6.89 23.20 -0.82
CA LYS A 8 8.34 23.30 -0.47
C LYS A 8 8.75 22.28 0.61
N PHE A 9 7.89 22.00 1.57
CA PHE A 9 8.15 20.98 2.60
C PHE A 9 8.16 19.58 2.01
N LEU A 10 7.19 19.26 1.16
CA LEU A 10 7.13 17.99 0.45
C LEU A 10 8.34 17.80 -0.45
N ASP A 11 8.71 18.83 -1.22
CA ASP A 11 9.89 18.81 -2.11
C ASP A 11 11.20 18.68 -1.34
N ARG A 12 11.31 19.30 -0.16
CA ARG A 12 12.55 19.31 0.61
C ARG A 12 12.76 18.08 1.48
N TYR A 13 11.69 17.51 2.05
CA TYR A 13 11.79 16.46 3.07
C TYR A 13 11.23 15.11 2.66
N ILE A 14 10.32 15.05 1.70
CA ILE A 14 9.65 13.82 1.33
C ILE A 14 10.06 13.34 -0.07
N LEU A 15 10.14 14.23 -1.04
CA LEU A 15 10.47 13.89 -2.43
C LEU A 15 11.95 13.63 -2.70
N PRO A 16 12.94 14.26 -2.04
CA PRO A 16 14.35 14.02 -2.35
C PRO A 16 14.78 12.56 -2.18
N SER A 17 14.22 11.88 -1.19
CA SER A 17 14.54 10.46 -0.95
C SER A 17 13.96 9.53 -2.02
N ARG A 18 12.91 9.96 -2.73
CA ARG A 18 12.26 9.19 -3.78
C ARG A 18 12.81 9.53 -5.17
N THR A 19 13.05 10.81 -5.46
CA THR A 19 13.58 11.24 -6.76
C THR A 19 15.06 10.92 -6.95
N MET A 20 15.86 10.84 -5.89
CA MET A 20 17.27 10.46 -5.98
C MET A 20 17.49 9.03 -6.51
N ASN A 21 16.55 8.13 -6.27
CA ASN A 21 16.67 6.73 -6.69
C ASN A 21 16.48 6.54 -8.20
N PHE A 22 15.84 7.50 -8.89
CA PHE A 22 15.59 7.43 -10.34
C PHE A 22 16.66 8.11 -11.18
N LYS A 23 17.59 8.85 -10.56
CA LYS A 23 18.67 9.57 -11.27
C LYS A 23 19.98 8.79 -11.34
N ASP A 24 20.13 7.78 -10.52
CA ASP A 24 21.34 6.98 -10.37
C ASP A 24 20.93 5.51 -10.49
N GLU A 25 21.36 4.85 -11.55
CA GLU A 25 21.00 3.46 -11.86
C GLU A 25 21.41 2.50 -10.73
N GLN A 26 22.58 2.67 -10.15
CA GLN A 26 23.05 1.80 -9.08
C GLN A 26 22.19 1.95 -7.81
N ARG A 27 21.83 3.18 -7.48
CA ARG A 27 20.94 3.46 -6.34
C ARG A 27 19.52 2.96 -6.60
N PHE A 28 19.05 3.10 -7.83
CA PHE A 28 17.76 2.58 -8.23
C PHE A 28 17.72 1.06 -8.10
N ASN A 29 18.70 0.34 -8.62
CA ASN A 29 18.80 -1.12 -8.53
C ASN A 29 18.88 -1.56 -7.06
N THR A 30 19.70 -0.91 -6.24
CA THR A 30 19.78 -1.18 -4.80
C THR A 30 18.42 -0.98 -4.10
N PHE A 31 17.68 0.05 -4.48
CA PHE A 31 16.34 0.31 -3.94
C PHE A 31 15.37 -0.79 -4.35
N VAL A 32 15.36 -1.20 -5.60
CA VAL A 32 14.49 -2.27 -6.13
C VAL A 32 14.77 -3.58 -5.42
N ASP A 33 16.03 -3.97 -5.25
CA ASP A 33 16.43 -5.20 -4.54
C ASP A 33 15.97 -5.21 -3.07
N LYS A 34 16.09 -4.06 -2.40
CA LYS A 34 15.58 -3.90 -1.04
C LYS A 34 14.05 -4.05 -0.97
N GLN A 35 13.34 -3.55 -1.98
CA GLN A 35 11.89 -3.72 -2.02
C GLN A 35 11.50 -5.15 -2.35
N ALA A 36 12.20 -5.84 -3.24
CA ALA A 36 12.01 -7.27 -3.51
C ALA A 36 12.08 -8.07 -2.21
N THR A 37 13.18 -7.92 -1.46
CA THR A 37 13.36 -8.59 -0.16
C THR A 37 12.25 -8.28 0.85
N LYS A 38 11.65 -7.09 0.80
CA LYS A 38 10.51 -6.75 1.64
C LYS A 38 9.22 -7.39 1.14
N ASN A 39 9.04 -7.45 -0.18
CA ASN A 39 7.83 -7.99 -0.81
C ASN A 39 7.73 -9.52 -0.65
N ASP A 40 8.86 -10.21 -0.50
CA ASP A 40 8.91 -11.65 -0.23
C ASP A 40 8.39 -12.01 1.17
N LYS A 41 8.31 -11.03 2.05
CA LYS A 41 7.76 -11.21 3.40
C LYS A 41 6.27 -10.93 3.43
N LYS A 42 5.54 -11.69 4.24
CA LYS A 42 4.12 -11.39 4.48
C LYS A 42 3.97 -9.96 5.01
N HIS A 43 3.12 -9.19 4.35
CA HIS A 43 2.83 -7.83 4.76
C HIS A 43 2.10 -7.81 6.11
N LYS A 44 2.42 -6.83 6.94
CA LYS A 44 1.82 -6.68 8.28
C LYS A 44 1.21 -5.29 8.43
N GLN A 45 0.18 -5.21 9.24
CA GLN A 45 -0.32 -3.92 9.71
C GLN A 45 0.84 -3.12 10.32
N PRO A 46 0.98 -1.82 9.99
CA PRO A 46 1.98 -0.98 10.63
C PRO A 46 1.79 -0.89 12.14
N GLU A 47 2.82 -1.18 12.91
CA GLU A 47 2.78 -1.18 14.40
C GLU A 47 2.39 0.20 14.97
N SER A 48 2.75 1.27 14.27
CA SER A 48 2.42 2.66 14.64
C SER A 48 0.95 3.03 14.41
N LEU A 49 0.15 2.14 13.84
CA LEU A 49 -1.23 2.40 13.48
C LEU A 49 -2.20 1.53 14.28
N ASN A 50 -3.03 2.18 15.08
CA ASN A 50 -4.20 1.54 15.66
C ASN A 50 -5.37 1.64 14.66
N VAL A 51 -5.70 0.53 13.98
CA VAL A 51 -6.86 0.41 13.11
C VAL A 51 -8.10 0.35 13.97
N LYS A 52 -9.07 1.23 13.71
CA LYS A 52 -10.32 1.36 14.49
C LYS A 52 -11.47 0.57 13.89
N SER A 53 -11.44 0.33 12.58
CA SER A 53 -12.42 -0.52 11.92
C SER A 53 -12.15 -1.99 12.27
N ASN A 54 -13.19 -2.83 12.15
CA ASN A 54 -13.01 -4.28 12.27
C ASN A 54 -12.13 -4.76 11.12
N LEU A 55 -10.93 -5.23 11.42
CA LEU A 55 -9.92 -5.67 10.45
C LEU A 55 -9.86 -7.19 10.42
N GLU A 56 -10.11 -7.74 9.24
CA GLU A 56 -9.93 -9.15 8.95
C GLU A 56 -8.77 -9.33 7.97
N LYS A 57 -8.08 -10.45 8.11
CA LYS A 57 -6.99 -10.84 7.21
C LYS A 57 -7.26 -12.24 6.71
N GLU A 58 -7.24 -12.40 5.41
CA GLU A 58 -7.38 -13.69 4.75
C GLU A 58 -6.27 -13.90 3.71
N GLU A 59 -6.18 -15.11 3.21
CA GLU A 59 -5.28 -15.46 2.11
C GLU A 59 -6.12 -16.13 1.02
N LEU A 60 -6.11 -15.54 -0.18
CA LEU A 60 -6.82 -16.04 -1.36
C LEU A 60 -5.79 -16.41 -2.43
N ASP A 61 -5.73 -17.67 -2.81
CA ASP A 61 -4.78 -18.19 -3.80
C ASP A 61 -3.31 -17.75 -3.56
N GLY A 62 -2.90 -17.72 -2.28
CA GLY A 62 -1.56 -17.29 -1.86
C GLY A 62 -1.39 -15.77 -1.72
N MET A 63 -2.38 -14.99 -2.09
CA MET A 63 -2.37 -13.53 -1.94
C MET A 63 -3.00 -13.12 -0.61
N GLN A 64 -2.29 -12.26 0.15
CA GLN A 64 -2.87 -11.67 1.36
C GLN A 64 -3.92 -10.62 1.00
N VAL A 65 -5.03 -10.64 1.71
CA VAL A 65 -6.10 -9.66 1.58
C VAL A 65 -6.45 -9.12 2.94
N PHE A 66 -6.48 -7.78 3.08
CA PHE A 66 -6.95 -7.10 4.27
C PHE A 66 -8.33 -6.50 4.02
N ARG A 67 -9.25 -6.76 4.95
CA ARG A 67 -10.63 -6.31 4.87
C ARG A 67 -10.92 -5.40 6.06
N PHE A 68 -11.12 -4.13 5.78
CA PHE A 68 -11.48 -3.13 6.77
C PHE A 68 -12.99 -3.05 6.89
N ASN A 69 -13.49 -2.92 8.11
CA ASN A 69 -14.91 -2.92 8.42
C ASN A 69 -15.61 -4.20 7.91
N PHE A 70 -14.91 -5.34 8.07
CA PHE A 70 -15.42 -6.65 7.66
C PHE A 70 -16.78 -6.92 8.28
N ARG A 71 -17.73 -7.34 7.46
CA ARG A 71 -19.09 -7.74 7.86
C ARG A 71 -19.51 -8.97 7.07
N HIS A 72 -20.16 -9.89 7.74
CA HIS A 72 -20.70 -11.10 7.11
C HIS A 72 -21.89 -10.82 6.18
N SER A 73 -22.37 -9.58 6.08
CA SER A 73 -23.59 -9.24 5.37
C SER A 73 -23.34 -8.78 3.93
N THR A 74 -24.43 -8.63 3.19
CA THR A 74 -24.54 -8.11 1.82
C THR A 74 -24.13 -6.64 1.64
N ALA A 75 -23.38 -6.06 2.58
CA ALA A 75 -22.87 -4.70 2.48
C ALA A 75 -22.05 -4.52 1.20
N LYS A 76 -22.17 -3.35 0.59
CA LYS A 76 -21.35 -2.99 -0.57
C LYS A 76 -19.88 -3.07 -0.20
N LYS A 77 -19.08 -3.61 -1.11
CA LYS A 77 -17.63 -3.77 -0.96
C LYS A 77 -16.92 -2.82 -1.91
N ILE A 78 -15.83 -2.25 -1.44
CA ILE A 78 -14.95 -1.39 -2.23
C ILE A 78 -13.62 -2.10 -2.35
N LEU A 79 -13.20 -2.42 -3.57
CA LEU A 79 -11.87 -2.92 -3.84
C LEU A 79 -10.91 -1.74 -3.93
N TYR A 80 -9.88 -1.75 -3.09
CA TYR A 80 -8.83 -0.73 -3.09
C TYR A 80 -7.50 -1.31 -3.56
N ILE A 81 -7.07 -0.88 -4.73
CA ILE A 81 -5.76 -1.23 -5.29
C ILE A 81 -4.78 -0.12 -4.90
N HIS A 82 -3.88 -0.42 -3.98
CA HIS A 82 -2.92 0.57 -3.50
C HIS A 82 -1.88 0.91 -4.57
N GLY A 83 -1.46 2.17 -4.63
CA GLY A 83 -0.38 2.63 -5.49
C GLY A 83 1.01 2.22 -4.98
N GLY A 84 2.04 2.57 -5.74
CA GLY A 84 3.44 2.33 -5.37
C GLY A 84 4.28 1.78 -6.53
N TYR A 85 3.96 2.16 -7.76
CA TYR A 85 4.70 1.78 -8.98
C TYR A 85 4.82 0.26 -9.20
N ASN A 86 3.90 -0.52 -8.64
CA ASN A 86 3.97 -1.99 -8.62
C ASN A 86 5.24 -2.56 -7.95
N ILE A 87 5.92 -1.78 -7.12
CA ILE A 87 7.15 -2.14 -6.39
C ILE A 87 6.94 -2.06 -4.88
N LEU A 88 6.23 -1.02 -4.41
CA LEU A 88 6.10 -0.71 -2.99
C LEU A 88 4.90 -1.41 -2.35
N GLN A 89 5.08 -1.83 -1.10
CA GLN A 89 3.97 -2.26 -0.25
C GLN A 89 3.12 -1.06 0.22
N PRO A 90 1.86 -1.29 0.65
CA PRO A 90 1.04 -0.22 1.20
C PRO A 90 1.73 0.46 2.38
N SER A 91 1.80 1.78 2.34
CA SER A 91 2.37 2.59 3.42
C SER A 91 1.35 2.82 4.54
N VAL A 92 1.82 3.36 5.68
CA VAL A 92 0.96 3.80 6.79
C VAL A 92 -0.17 4.74 6.32
N PHE A 93 0.08 5.56 5.30
CA PHE A 93 -0.93 6.47 4.75
C PHE A 93 -2.07 5.73 4.05
N HIS A 94 -1.76 4.67 3.30
CA HIS A 94 -2.79 3.81 2.69
C HIS A 94 -3.65 3.16 3.77
N TRP A 95 -3.03 2.60 4.80
CA TRP A 95 -3.71 1.99 5.93
C TRP A 95 -4.64 2.96 6.66
N ARG A 96 -4.16 4.17 6.99
CA ARG A 96 -4.98 5.21 7.62
C ARG A 96 -6.15 5.64 6.75
N PHE A 97 -5.91 5.75 5.45
CA PHE A 97 -6.95 6.14 4.52
C PHE A 97 -8.04 5.07 4.44
N MET A 98 -7.66 3.79 4.34
CA MET A 98 -8.62 2.68 4.31
C MET A 98 -9.44 2.59 5.59
N ASP A 99 -8.82 2.71 6.74
CA ASP A 99 -9.51 2.70 8.03
C ASP A 99 -10.54 3.84 8.14
N LYS A 100 -10.13 5.06 7.80
CA LYS A 100 -11.03 6.22 7.77
C LYS A 100 -12.16 6.06 6.77
N LEU A 101 -11.86 5.59 5.57
CA LEU A 101 -12.84 5.40 4.51
C LEU A 101 -13.89 4.35 4.92
N ALA A 102 -13.44 3.22 5.47
CA ALA A 102 -14.31 2.15 5.94
C ALA A 102 -15.28 2.65 7.02
N LEU A 103 -14.79 3.42 7.99
CA LEU A 103 -15.61 3.98 9.05
C LEU A 103 -16.57 5.05 8.55
N SER A 104 -16.13 5.92 7.62
CA SER A 104 -16.96 7.02 7.11
C SER A 104 -18.08 6.52 6.20
N MET A 105 -17.81 5.53 5.36
CA MET A 105 -18.78 5.01 4.40
C MET A 105 -19.61 3.84 4.95
N LEU A 106 -19.22 3.29 6.08
CA LEU A 106 -19.80 2.08 6.66
C LEU A 106 -19.82 0.89 5.67
N HIS A 107 -18.86 0.88 4.75
CA HIS A 107 -18.66 -0.17 3.75
C HIS A 107 -17.44 -1.00 4.10
N GLU A 108 -17.41 -2.21 3.58
CA GLU A 108 -16.22 -3.05 3.64
C GLU A 108 -15.23 -2.60 2.57
N ILE A 109 -13.98 -2.35 2.97
CA ILE A 109 -12.88 -2.06 2.05
C ILE A 109 -11.98 -3.28 1.95
N VAL A 110 -11.78 -3.77 0.75
CA VAL A 110 -10.93 -4.93 0.44
C VAL A 110 -9.63 -4.43 -0.16
N MET A 111 -8.51 -4.67 0.52
CA MET A 111 -7.17 -4.27 0.07
C MET A 111 -6.30 -5.51 -0.17
N PRO A 112 -6.14 -5.97 -1.42
CA PRO A 112 -5.23 -7.06 -1.75
C PRO A 112 -3.77 -6.59 -1.70
N ILE A 113 -2.89 -7.49 -1.26
CA ILE A 113 -1.45 -7.34 -1.34
C ILE A 113 -0.97 -8.11 -2.58
N TYR A 114 -1.25 -7.55 -3.73
CA TYR A 114 -0.98 -8.18 -5.02
C TYR A 114 0.52 -8.42 -5.27
N PRO A 115 0.88 -9.42 -6.11
CA PRO A 115 2.26 -9.69 -6.52
C PRO A 115 2.93 -8.46 -7.15
N LYS A 116 4.19 -8.20 -6.84
CA LYS A 116 4.92 -6.99 -7.24
C LYS A 116 6.23 -7.29 -7.93
N THR A 117 6.64 -6.38 -8.80
CA THR A 117 7.97 -6.40 -9.38
C THR A 117 9.04 -6.12 -8.32
N PRO A 118 10.28 -6.60 -8.48
CA PRO A 118 10.79 -7.38 -9.64
C PRO A 118 10.53 -8.89 -9.55
N THR A 119 10.07 -9.41 -8.41
CA THR A 119 9.86 -10.85 -8.20
C THR A 119 8.78 -11.40 -9.16
N TYR A 120 7.75 -10.60 -9.43
CA TYR A 120 6.66 -10.95 -10.33
C TYR A 120 6.58 -9.96 -11.51
N HIS A 121 6.11 -10.43 -12.65
CA HIS A 121 5.80 -9.56 -13.78
C HIS A 121 4.45 -8.87 -13.58
N VAL A 122 4.25 -7.75 -14.27
CA VAL A 122 2.97 -7.02 -14.24
C VAL A 122 1.80 -7.93 -14.64
N ALA A 123 2.02 -8.86 -15.58
CA ALA A 123 1.02 -9.84 -16.00
C ALA A 123 0.55 -10.74 -14.83
N ASP A 124 1.42 -11.05 -13.87
CA ASP A 124 1.06 -11.87 -12.71
C ASP A 124 0.14 -11.10 -11.74
N THR A 125 0.32 -9.78 -11.65
CA THR A 125 -0.56 -8.90 -10.87
C THR A 125 -1.99 -8.91 -11.40
N TYR A 126 -2.17 -9.04 -12.73
CA TYR A 126 -3.50 -9.07 -13.36
C TYR A 126 -4.17 -10.45 -13.29
N LYS A 127 -3.42 -11.49 -12.98
CA LYS A 127 -3.96 -12.86 -12.82
C LYS A 127 -4.37 -13.19 -11.38
N ALA A 128 -3.83 -12.44 -10.43
CA ALA A 128 -4.13 -12.58 -9.01
C ALA A 128 -5.46 -11.91 -8.65
#